data_5bac5c16610846e748d3401b5b8860d0
#
_entry.id   5bac5c16610846e748d3401b5b8860d0
#
_cell.length_a   1.000
_cell.length_b   1.000
_cell.length_c   1.000
_cell.angle_alpha   90.00
_cell.angle_beta   90.00
_cell.angle_gamma   90.00
#
_symmetry.space_group_name_H-M   'P 1'
#
loop_
_entity.id
_entity.type
_entity.pdbx_description
1 polymer ?
#
loop_
_entity_poly.entity_id
_entity_poly.type
_entity_poly.pdbx_seq_one_letter_code
_entity_poly.pdbx_strand_id
1 'polypeptide(L)'
;RLAMDFEKVLQVLSARAAQSNHPQEVLRAPEIKALYDHIKTLPSDERGAFGKRVNELKKSLEVVIEVRRQELDKVDLPPIDVTAPMDINASQPELLPSERGTIHPLSAEIDRISDIFNRMGFVTEESREIDDQFHMFESLNFPKGHPARDDYDTFMTEETDANGDRLIAPAHTSTMQNRVLKKYHGNLAKGEAIAAIVPDRVFRNEDLDARHEHTFYQVEGVYVAKGVNVGNLIATLQEFLQEYYGKKLDVRVNPFYFPFTEPSFEFALSCPFCEGKKPDCKVCSGEGWIELLGCGMIHPNVLKAADIDPNEYTGFAFGCGIDRLVMMKYGIEDVRHFESGKLDFLEQF
;
A
#
# COMPACT_ATOMS: atom_id res chain seq x y z
N ARG A 1 44.60 -21.58 34.09
CA ARG A 1 43.41 -20.72 34.32
C ARG A 1 43.79 -19.32 33.86
N LEU A 2 43.56 -19.00 32.58
CA LEU A 2 43.63 -17.63 32.10
C LEU A 2 42.41 -16.90 32.72
N ALA A 3 42.68 -16.00 33.68
CA ALA A 3 41.69 -15.02 34.13
C ALA A 3 41.31 -14.21 32.90
N MET A 4 40.05 -14.33 32.41
CA MET A 4 39.56 -13.50 31.34
C MET A 4 39.61 -12.03 31.80
N ASP A 5 40.48 -11.25 31.18
CA ASP A 5 40.69 -9.85 31.48
C ASP A 5 39.62 -9.01 30.80
N PHE A 6 38.55 -8.73 31.49
CA PHE A 6 37.42 -7.91 31.00
C PHE A 6 37.86 -6.52 30.58
N GLU A 7 38.84 -5.93 31.28
CA GLU A 7 39.32 -4.59 30.92
C GLU A 7 40.03 -4.60 29.56
N LYS A 8 40.86 -5.62 29.34
CA LYS A 8 41.57 -5.78 28.07
C LYS A 8 40.60 -6.06 26.90
N VAL A 9 39.56 -6.88 27.12
CA VAL A 9 38.52 -7.14 26.13
C VAL A 9 37.75 -5.85 25.82
N LEU A 10 37.38 -5.08 26.87
CA LEU A 10 36.69 -3.81 26.70
C LEU A 10 37.55 -2.82 25.90
N GLN A 11 38.84 -2.69 26.26
CA GLN A 11 39.75 -1.78 25.55
C GLN A 11 39.91 -2.11 24.08
N VAL A 12 40.10 -3.39 23.75
CA VAL A 12 40.25 -3.84 22.34
C VAL A 12 38.99 -3.61 21.55
N LEU A 13 37.84 -3.97 22.10
CA LEU A 13 36.55 -3.81 21.40
C LEU A 13 36.11 -2.36 21.27
N SER A 14 36.40 -1.52 22.29
CA SER A 14 36.16 -0.08 22.23
C SER A 14 37.01 0.60 21.16
N ALA A 15 38.28 0.27 21.04
CA ALA A 15 39.15 0.78 20.00
C ALA A 15 38.66 0.37 18.60
N ARG A 16 38.20 -0.89 18.45
CA ARG A 16 37.60 -1.40 17.19
C ARG A 16 36.29 -0.67 16.85
N ALA A 17 35.41 -0.44 17.82
CA ALA A 17 34.17 0.29 17.61
C ALA A 17 34.43 1.73 17.21
N ALA A 18 35.37 2.44 17.83
CA ALA A 18 35.71 3.82 17.55
C ALA A 18 36.28 4.03 16.13
N GLN A 19 36.87 3.02 15.52
CA GLN A 19 37.46 3.09 14.18
C GLN A 19 36.55 2.49 13.08
N SER A 20 35.47 1.80 13.47
CA SER A 20 34.59 1.14 12.52
C SER A 20 33.57 2.09 11.88
N ASN A 21 33.23 1.83 10.62
CA ASN A 21 32.06 2.43 9.96
C ASN A 21 30.74 1.70 10.34
N HIS A 22 30.84 0.50 10.92
CA HIS A 22 29.72 -0.30 11.42
C HIS A 22 29.98 -0.68 12.89
N PRO A 23 30.01 0.27 13.83
CA PRO A 23 30.45 0.05 15.22
C PRO A 23 29.61 -1.01 15.95
N GLN A 24 28.37 -1.25 15.55
CA GLN A 24 27.48 -2.25 16.16
C GLN A 24 27.98 -3.70 15.99
N GLU A 25 28.81 -3.98 15.01
CA GLU A 25 29.34 -5.33 14.77
C GLU A 25 30.20 -5.84 15.89
N VAL A 26 30.83 -4.96 16.71
CA VAL A 26 31.64 -5.38 17.85
C VAL A 26 30.82 -6.12 18.91
N LEU A 27 29.51 -5.92 19.00
CA LEU A 27 28.64 -6.66 19.91
C LEU A 27 28.48 -8.15 19.53
N ARG A 28 28.83 -8.50 18.30
CA ARG A 28 28.86 -9.88 17.79
C ARG A 28 30.27 -10.45 17.68
N ALA A 29 31.25 -9.72 18.16
CA ALA A 29 32.65 -10.12 18.06
C ALA A 29 32.91 -11.49 18.75
N PRO A 30 33.87 -12.29 18.23
CA PRO A 30 34.22 -13.58 18.80
C PRO A 30 34.58 -13.53 20.27
N GLU A 31 35.19 -12.43 20.73
CA GLU A 31 35.56 -12.17 22.10
C GLU A 31 34.34 -12.17 23.04
N ILE A 32 33.24 -11.52 22.62
CA ILE A 32 31.97 -11.51 23.37
C ILE A 32 31.33 -12.89 23.40
N LYS A 33 31.36 -13.59 22.27
CA LYS A 33 30.85 -14.95 22.17
C LYS A 33 31.62 -15.89 23.12
N ALA A 34 32.93 -15.75 23.16
CA ALA A 34 33.78 -16.53 24.07
C ALA A 34 33.44 -16.28 25.56
N LEU A 35 33.09 -15.05 25.96
CA LEU A 35 32.62 -14.74 27.31
C LEU A 35 31.31 -15.47 27.64
N TYR A 36 30.35 -15.49 26.74
CA TYR A 36 29.09 -16.23 26.93
C TYR A 36 29.29 -17.75 26.97
N ASP A 37 30.19 -18.28 26.15
CA ASP A 37 30.47 -19.71 26.15
C ASP A 37 31.20 -20.11 27.46
N HIS A 38 32.04 -19.23 27.99
CA HIS A 38 32.70 -19.45 29.27
C HIS A 38 31.71 -19.52 30.46
N ILE A 39 30.63 -18.73 30.46
CA ILE A 39 29.57 -18.82 31.47
C ILE A 39 29.06 -20.25 31.64
N LYS A 40 28.93 -21.00 30.54
CA LYS A 40 28.44 -22.38 30.57
C LYS A 40 29.34 -23.35 31.28
N THR A 41 30.65 -23.04 31.34
CA THR A 41 31.67 -23.88 31.99
C THR A 41 31.89 -23.57 33.47
N LEU A 42 31.31 -22.46 33.97
CA LEU A 42 31.45 -22.04 35.38
C LEU A 42 30.50 -22.81 36.30
N PRO A 43 30.89 -22.98 37.61
CA PRO A 43 29.99 -23.45 38.66
C PRO A 43 28.71 -22.60 38.76
N SER A 44 27.61 -23.21 39.24
CA SER A 44 26.30 -22.55 39.27
C SER A 44 26.24 -21.25 40.08
N ASP A 45 27.02 -21.19 41.15
CA ASP A 45 27.15 -20.06 42.08
C ASP A 45 27.93 -18.88 41.48
N GLU A 46 28.86 -19.14 40.55
CA GLU A 46 29.67 -18.10 39.90
C GLU A 46 29.03 -17.52 38.63
N ARG A 47 28.09 -18.24 37.99
CA ARG A 47 27.48 -17.84 36.71
C ARG A 47 26.79 -16.48 36.75
N GLY A 48 26.10 -16.21 37.86
CA GLY A 48 25.36 -14.95 38.03
C GLY A 48 26.26 -13.73 38.10
N ALA A 49 27.34 -13.82 38.89
CA ALA A 49 28.31 -12.75 39.04
C ALA A 49 29.08 -12.48 37.71
N PHE A 50 29.49 -13.56 37.03
CA PHE A 50 30.17 -13.43 35.74
C PHE A 50 29.26 -12.86 34.66
N GLY A 51 28.01 -13.33 34.58
CA GLY A 51 27.02 -12.80 33.64
C GLY A 51 26.74 -11.31 33.83
N LYS A 52 26.71 -10.84 35.09
CA LYS A 52 26.57 -9.42 35.40
C LYS A 52 27.73 -8.59 34.84
N ARG A 53 28.98 -9.07 34.99
CA ARG A 53 30.17 -8.41 34.42
C ARG A 53 30.16 -8.38 32.88
N VAL A 54 29.68 -9.44 32.23
CA VAL A 54 29.52 -9.45 30.74
C VAL A 54 28.50 -8.41 30.31
N ASN A 55 27.40 -8.25 31.05
CA ASN A 55 26.38 -7.23 30.73
C ASN A 55 26.89 -5.80 30.98
N GLU A 56 27.70 -5.59 32.01
CA GLU A 56 28.38 -4.30 32.29
C GLU A 56 29.34 -3.94 31.14
N LEU A 57 30.13 -4.90 30.68
CA LEU A 57 31.02 -4.73 29.52
C LEU A 57 30.24 -4.35 28.28
N LYS A 58 29.11 -5.03 27.98
CA LYS A 58 28.26 -4.68 26.85
C LYS A 58 27.71 -3.27 26.95
N LYS A 59 27.20 -2.87 28.10
CA LYS A 59 26.71 -1.49 28.31
C LYS A 59 27.80 -0.44 28.08
N SER A 60 29.05 -0.72 28.53
CA SER A 60 30.17 0.18 28.26
C SER A 60 30.49 0.27 26.76
N LEU A 61 30.41 -0.83 26.04
CA LEU A 61 30.56 -0.83 24.56
C LEU A 61 29.44 -0.10 23.86
N GLU A 62 28.21 -0.22 24.31
CA GLU A 62 27.05 0.49 23.74
C GLU A 62 27.23 2.01 23.81
N VAL A 63 27.84 2.53 24.87
CA VAL A 63 28.16 3.96 24.98
C VAL A 63 29.18 4.38 23.89
N VAL A 64 30.23 3.59 23.69
CA VAL A 64 31.26 3.88 22.68
C VAL A 64 30.66 3.79 21.25
N ILE A 65 29.80 2.79 21.02
CA ILE A 65 29.11 2.62 19.76
C ILE A 65 28.22 3.83 19.45
N GLU A 66 27.47 4.31 20.45
CA GLU A 66 26.56 5.46 20.25
C GLU A 66 27.34 6.74 19.98
N VAL A 67 28.45 6.99 20.68
CA VAL A 67 29.35 8.13 20.38
C VAL A 67 29.87 8.06 18.94
N ARG A 68 30.33 6.88 18.52
CA ARG A 68 30.86 6.70 17.17
C ARG A 68 29.78 6.85 16.10
N ARG A 69 28.57 6.36 16.39
CA ARG A 69 27.43 6.56 15.50
C ARG A 69 27.09 8.02 15.32
N GLN A 70 27.03 8.78 16.41
CA GLN A 70 26.81 10.24 16.36
C GLN A 70 27.91 10.99 15.58
N GLU A 71 29.16 10.51 15.64
CA GLU A 71 30.24 11.05 14.82
C GLU A 71 30.07 10.76 13.33
N LEU A 72 29.63 9.53 13.00
CA LEU A 72 29.39 9.14 11.60
C LEU A 72 28.15 9.84 11.01
N ASP A 73 27.16 10.12 11.86
CA ASP A 73 25.94 10.84 11.47
C ASP A 73 26.18 12.38 11.33
N LYS A 74 27.33 12.89 11.78
CA LYS A 74 27.68 14.30 11.57
C LYS A 74 28.01 14.54 10.10
N VAL A 75 27.04 15.03 9.36
CA VAL A 75 27.25 15.56 8.03
C VAL A 75 27.76 16.99 8.18
N ASP A 76 29.00 17.23 7.76
CA ASP A 76 29.58 18.60 7.72
C ASP A 76 28.99 19.31 6.51
N LEU A 77 27.77 19.85 6.69
CA LEU A 77 27.12 20.64 5.66
C LEU A 77 27.67 22.07 5.68
N PRO A 78 27.92 22.67 4.51
CA PRO A 78 28.22 24.08 4.45
C PRO A 78 27.08 24.88 5.06
N PRO A 79 27.34 26.03 5.69
CA PRO A 79 26.29 26.85 6.29
C PRO A 79 25.27 27.24 5.23
N ILE A 80 24.00 26.94 5.50
CA ILE A 80 22.87 27.28 4.64
C ILE A 80 22.29 28.61 5.11
N ASP A 81 22.16 29.58 4.22
CA ASP A 81 21.44 30.81 4.50
C ASP A 81 19.93 30.53 4.48
N VAL A 82 19.35 30.40 5.65
CA VAL A 82 17.90 30.13 5.81
C VAL A 82 17.01 31.31 5.44
N THR A 83 17.60 32.50 5.20
CA THR A 83 16.86 33.70 4.79
C THR A 83 16.86 33.90 3.27
N ALA A 84 17.75 33.19 2.57
CA ALA A 84 17.81 33.22 1.11
C ALA A 84 16.81 32.24 0.48
N PRO A 85 16.34 32.54 -0.74
CA PRO A 85 15.56 31.56 -1.53
C PRO A 85 16.30 30.23 -1.69
N MET A 86 15.57 29.12 -1.73
CA MET A 86 16.15 27.77 -1.77
C MET A 86 17.06 27.53 -2.99
N ASP A 87 16.77 28.15 -4.10
CA ASP A 87 17.55 28.09 -5.34
C ASP A 87 18.95 28.71 -5.23
N ILE A 88 19.16 29.66 -4.29
CA ILE A 88 20.48 30.26 -4.02
C ILE A 88 21.36 29.32 -3.19
N ASN A 89 20.72 28.55 -2.27
CA ASN A 89 21.42 27.63 -1.36
C ASN A 89 21.70 26.25 -1.97
N ALA A 90 21.00 25.91 -3.03
CA ALA A 90 21.14 24.62 -3.70
C ALA A 90 21.96 24.77 -5.00
N SER A 91 22.91 23.85 -5.23
CA SER A 91 23.41 23.65 -6.57
C SER A 91 22.25 23.23 -7.46
N GLN A 92 22.06 23.89 -8.59
CA GLN A 92 21.03 23.47 -9.54
C GLN A 92 21.29 22.00 -9.92
N PRO A 93 20.32 21.10 -9.75
CA PRO A 93 20.47 19.73 -10.23
C PRO A 93 20.67 19.78 -11.75
N GLU A 94 21.54 18.92 -12.23
CA GLU A 94 21.67 18.70 -13.66
C GLU A 94 20.35 18.13 -14.17
N LEU A 95 19.56 18.96 -14.86
CA LEU A 95 18.26 18.51 -15.38
C LEU A 95 18.52 17.47 -16.48
N LEU A 96 17.82 16.36 -16.39
CA LEU A 96 17.81 15.38 -17.47
C LEU A 96 17.31 16.05 -18.75
N PRO A 97 17.90 15.73 -19.93
CA PRO A 97 17.36 16.17 -21.20
C PRO A 97 15.88 15.82 -21.30
N SER A 98 15.07 16.71 -21.87
CA SER A 98 13.62 16.50 -22.02
C SER A 98 13.27 15.21 -22.75
N GLU A 99 14.18 14.72 -23.61
CA GLU A 99 14.05 13.45 -24.34
C GLU A 99 14.15 12.22 -23.44
N ARG A 100 14.64 12.36 -22.22
CA ARG A 100 14.72 11.31 -21.21
C ARG A 100 13.60 11.39 -20.17
N GLY A 101 12.73 12.39 -20.27
CA GLY A 101 11.56 12.49 -19.41
C GLY A 101 10.56 11.38 -19.76
N THR A 102 10.03 10.68 -18.75
CA THR A 102 8.97 9.69 -18.91
C THR A 102 7.80 9.99 -17.97
N ILE A 103 6.62 9.50 -18.32
CA ILE A 103 5.47 9.53 -17.43
C ILE A 103 5.56 8.28 -16.53
N HIS A 104 5.35 8.46 -15.23
CA HIS A 104 5.31 7.33 -14.31
C HIS A 104 4.28 6.28 -14.78
N PRO A 105 4.61 4.96 -14.80
CA PRO A 105 3.74 3.94 -15.36
C PRO A 105 2.35 3.89 -14.70
N LEU A 106 2.24 4.11 -13.39
CA LEU A 106 0.93 4.21 -12.73
C LEU A 106 0.12 5.39 -13.25
N SER A 107 0.72 6.57 -13.41
CA SER A 107 0.03 7.76 -13.92
C SER A 107 -0.47 7.54 -15.35
N ALA A 108 0.38 6.98 -16.23
CA ALA A 108 0.00 6.67 -17.60
C ALA A 108 -1.17 5.66 -17.67
N GLU A 109 -1.17 4.67 -16.77
CA GLU A 109 -2.24 3.67 -16.75
C GLU A 109 -3.52 4.18 -16.07
N ILE A 110 -3.43 5.08 -15.09
CA ILE A 110 -4.59 5.77 -14.51
C ILE A 110 -5.29 6.60 -15.59
N ASP A 111 -4.54 7.36 -16.37
CA ASP A 111 -5.08 8.14 -17.51
C ASP A 111 -5.75 7.22 -18.54
N ARG A 112 -5.13 6.09 -18.86
CA ARG A 112 -5.69 5.10 -19.78
C ARG A 112 -6.98 4.47 -19.25
N ILE A 113 -7.01 4.07 -17.98
CA ILE A 113 -8.21 3.52 -17.33
C ILE A 113 -9.33 4.56 -17.35
N SER A 114 -9.01 5.80 -17.01
CA SER A 114 -9.96 6.92 -17.02
C SER A 114 -10.51 7.17 -18.42
N ASP A 115 -9.67 7.14 -19.45
CA ASP A 115 -10.12 7.29 -20.86
C ASP A 115 -11.09 6.17 -21.27
N ILE A 116 -10.78 4.91 -20.95
CA ILE A 116 -11.65 3.77 -21.24
C ILE A 116 -13.03 3.99 -20.61
N PHE A 117 -13.10 4.30 -19.33
CA PHE A 117 -14.37 4.50 -18.63
C PHE A 117 -15.11 5.76 -19.08
N ASN A 118 -14.38 6.86 -19.38
CA ASN A 118 -15.00 8.07 -19.94
C ASN A 118 -15.68 7.78 -21.29
N ARG A 119 -15.07 6.97 -22.15
CA ARG A 119 -15.70 6.52 -23.41
C ARG A 119 -16.90 5.59 -23.19
N MET A 120 -16.96 4.91 -22.04
CA MET A 120 -18.13 4.12 -21.62
C MET A 120 -19.21 4.97 -20.94
N GLY A 121 -19.00 6.29 -20.79
CA GLY A 121 -19.97 7.23 -20.21
C GLY A 121 -19.85 7.43 -18.71
N PHE A 122 -18.77 6.97 -18.08
CA PHE A 122 -18.47 7.25 -16.69
C PHE A 122 -17.73 8.59 -16.59
N VAL A 123 -17.94 9.31 -15.47
CA VAL A 123 -17.13 10.47 -15.10
C VAL A 123 -16.02 10.04 -14.15
N THR A 124 -14.88 10.71 -14.20
CA THR A 124 -13.78 10.48 -13.26
C THR A 124 -13.87 11.47 -12.11
N GLU A 125 -13.83 10.98 -10.89
CA GLU A 125 -13.82 11.74 -9.63
C GLU A 125 -12.54 11.50 -8.86
N GLU A 126 -12.12 12.50 -8.07
CA GLU A 126 -10.97 12.42 -7.19
C GLU A 126 -11.38 11.90 -5.80
N SER A 127 -10.50 11.19 -5.13
CA SER A 127 -10.68 10.73 -3.76
C SER A 127 -10.10 11.73 -2.75
N ARG A 128 -10.05 11.31 -1.49
CA ARG A 128 -9.44 12.04 -0.38
C ARG A 128 -8.35 11.18 0.24
N GLU A 129 -7.26 11.80 0.64
CA GLU A 129 -6.18 11.11 1.35
C GLU A 129 -6.45 11.02 2.87
N ILE A 130 -7.33 11.87 3.39
CA ILE A 130 -7.84 11.81 4.77
C ILE A 130 -9.37 11.91 4.73
N ASP A 131 -10.03 11.00 5.42
CA ASP A 131 -11.49 10.90 5.43
C ASP A 131 -12.02 10.58 6.84
N ASP A 132 -13.34 10.60 6.97
CA ASP A 132 -14.05 10.29 8.21
C ASP A 132 -14.51 8.82 8.26
N GLN A 133 -14.83 8.35 9.47
CA GLN A 133 -15.28 6.98 9.68
C GLN A 133 -16.65 6.70 9.05
N PHE A 134 -17.52 7.70 8.93
CA PHE A 134 -18.83 7.53 8.30
C PHE A 134 -18.69 7.09 6.85
N HIS A 135 -17.83 7.76 6.08
CA HIS A 135 -17.63 7.39 4.66
C HIS A 135 -16.84 6.11 4.49
N MET A 136 -15.89 5.85 5.41
CA MET A 136 -15.11 4.61 5.36
C MET A 136 -15.93 3.37 5.74
N PHE A 137 -16.89 3.51 6.66
CA PHE A 137 -17.58 2.36 7.25
C PHE A 137 -19.10 2.44 7.20
N GLU A 138 -19.74 3.40 7.91
CA GLU A 138 -21.19 3.41 8.06
C GLU A 138 -21.92 3.54 6.73
N SER A 139 -21.48 4.43 5.87
CA SER A 139 -22.08 4.64 4.54
C SER A 139 -21.97 3.41 3.65
N LEU A 140 -21.02 2.52 3.95
CA LEU A 140 -20.76 1.26 3.26
C LEU A 140 -21.37 0.03 3.98
N ASN A 141 -22.33 0.28 4.86
CA ASN A 141 -23.05 -0.79 5.59
C ASN A 141 -22.16 -1.61 6.55
N PHE A 142 -21.07 -1.04 7.07
CA PHE A 142 -20.28 -1.63 8.15
C PHE A 142 -20.82 -1.17 9.50
N PRO A 143 -21.47 -2.04 10.28
CA PRO A 143 -21.97 -1.69 11.60
C PRO A 143 -20.83 -1.39 12.58
N LYS A 144 -21.13 -0.61 13.64
CA LYS A 144 -20.19 -0.43 14.74
C LYS A 144 -19.83 -1.77 15.36
N GLY A 145 -18.52 -2.00 15.56
CA GLY A 145 -17.99 -3.28 16.06
C GLY A 145 -17.78 -4.38 15.01
N HIS A 146 -17.90 -4.04 13.72
CA HIS A 146 -17.53 -4.99 12.66
C HIS A 146 -15.99 -5.19 12.65
N PRO A 147 -15.48 -6.44 12.49
CA PRO A 147 -14.03 -6.72 12.52
C PRO A 147 -13.19 -5.92 11.51
N ALA A 148 -13.77 -5.59 10.35
CA ALA A 148 -13.08 -4.78 9.34
C ALA A 148 -12.82 -3.31 9.77
N ARG A 149 -13.27 -2.92 10.98
CA ARG A 149 -12.98 -1.60 11.58
C ARG A 149 -11.80 -1.63 12.55
N ASP A 150 -11.14 -2.78 12.68
CA ASP A 150 -10.00 -2.91 13.58
C ASP A 150 -8.81 -2.08 13.06
N ASP A 151 -8.08 -1.49 14.00
CA ASP A 151 -6.95 -0.57 13.73
C ASP A 151 -5.76 -1.23 13.03
N TYR A 152 -5.78 -2.56 12.86
CA TYR A 152 -4.62 -3.30 12.34
C TYR A 152 -4.32 -3.03 10.87
N ASP A 153 -5.34 -2.79 10.06
CA ASP A 153 -5.20 -2.65 8.61
C ASP A 153 -5.39 -1.20 8.14
N THR A 154 -5.66 -0.25 9.06
CA THR A 154 -6.05 1.12 8.74
C THR A 154 -5.18 2.13 9.48
N PHE A 155 -4.60 3.08 8.75
CA PHE A 155 -3.94 4.23 9.37
C PHE A 155 -4.95 5.25 9.87
N MET A 156 -4.90 5.54 11.16
CA MET A 156 -5.73 6.58 11.80
C MET A 156 -4.85 7.75 12.24
N THR A 157 -5.36 8.97 12.07
CA THR A 157 -4.68 10.18 12.53
C THR A 157 -4.92 10.42 14.02
N GLU A 158 -4.15 11.33 14.62
CA GLU A 158 -4.44 11.83 15.98
C GLU A 158 -5.58 12.82 15.99
N GLU A 159 -5.83 13.50 14.87
CA GLU A 159 -6.93 14.44 14.70
C GLU A 159 -8.28 13.70 14.69
N THR A 160 -9.30 14.40 15.15
CA THR A 160 -10.67 13.90 15.22
C THR A 160 -11.63 14.77 14.44
N ASP A 161 -12.72 14.20 13.99
CA ASP A 161 -13.85 14.93 13.43
C ASP A 161 -14.66 15.68 14.50
N ALA A 162 -15.76 16.33 14.10
CA ALA A 162 -16.64 17.05 14.99
C ALA A 162 -17.36 16.15 16.03
N ASN A 163 -17.40 14.84 15.82
CA ASN A 163 -17.99 13.86 16.72
C ASN A 163 -16.97 13.28 17.72
N GLY A 164 -15.69 13.58 17.55
CA GLY A 164 -14.59 13.04 18.33
C GLY A 164 -14.04 11.72 17.80
N ASP A 165 -14.48 11.27 16.62
CA ASP A 165 -13.96 10.07 15.95
C ASP A 165 -12.67 10.42 15.18
N ARG A 166 -11.64 9.56 15.28
CA ARG A 166 -10.36 9.75 14.56
C ARG A 166 -10.57 9.73 13.05
N LEU A 167 -9.84 10.61 12.35
CA LEU A 167 -9.80 10.59 10.90
C LEU A 167 -8.94 9.43 10.41
N ILE A 168 -9.13 9.03 9.16
CA ILE A 168 -8.59 7.82 8.56
C ILE A 168 -7.92 8.14 7.23
N ALA A 169 -6.77 7.51 6.96
CA ALA A 169 -6.26 7.38 5.60
C ALA A 169 -7.04 6.25 4.91
N PRO A 170 -7.79 6.50 3.83
CA PRO A 170 -8.68 5.51 3.22
C PRO A 170 -7.94 4.25 2.78
N ALA A 171 -8.42 3.08 3.19
CA ALA A 171 -7.89 1.78 2.78
C ALA A 171 -8.45 1.28 1.43
N HIS A 172 -9.45 1.98 0.89
CA HIS A 172 -10.07 1.73 -0.41
C HIS A 172 -10.79 2.98 -0.92
N THR A 173 -10.93 3.10 -2.24
CA THR A 173 -11.60 4.23 -2.87
C THR A 173 -13.13 4.20 -2.75
N SER A 174 -13.71 3.11 -2.21
CA SER A 174 -15.16 3.00 -1.94
C SER A 174 -15.67 4.03 -0.94
N THR A 175 -14.79 4.68 -0.15
CA THR A 175 -15.15 5.83 0.72
C THR A 175 -15.84 6.94 -0.07
N MET A 176 -15.58 7.02 -1.37
CA MET A 176 -16.19 8.01 -2.25
C MET A 176 -17.58 7.64 -2.73
N GLN A 177 -18.04 6.38 -2.58
CA GLN A 177 -19.35 5.96 -3.11
C GLN A 177 -20.48 6.85 -2.65
N ASN A 178 -20.61 7.09 -1.34
CA ASN A 178 -21.69 7.92 -0.80
C ASN A 178 -21.65 9.35 -1.35
N ARG A 179 -20.45 9.95 -1.46
CA ARG A 179 -20.28 11.31 -2.00
C ARG A 179 -20.66 11.39 -3.47
N VAL A 180 -20.20 10.42 -4.26
CA VAL A 180 -20.51 10.32 -5.69
C VAL A 180 -22.02 10.15 -5.90
N LEU A 181 -22.63 9.21 -5.18
CA LEU A 181 -24.08 8.97 -5.26
C LEU A 181 -24.89 10.22 -4.91
N LYS A 182 -24.51 10.96 -3.83
CA LYS A 182 -25.16 12.22 -3.47
C LYS A 182 -24.91 13.34 -4.47
N LYS A 183 -23.67 13.47 -4.97
CA LYS A 183 -23.31 14.52 -5.94
C LYS A 183 -24.14 14.40 -7.22
N TYR A 184 -24.34 13.19 -7.71
CA TYR A 184 -25.04 12.90 -8.97
C TYR A 184 -26.50 12.45 -8.78
N HIS A 185 -27.02 12.47 -7.55
CA HIS A 185 -28.41 12.08 -7.26
C HIS A 185 -29.44 12.73 -8.22
N GLY A 186 -29.24 14.02 -8.53
CA GLY A 186 -30.12 14.76 -9.43
C GLY A 186 -30.23 14.21 -10.85
N ASN A 187 -29.30 13.39 -11.31
CA ASN A 187 -29.34 12.74 -12.62
C ASN A 187 -30.49 11.73 -12.71
N LEU A 188 -30.72 10.98 -11.61
CA LEU A 188 -31.77 9.98 -11.56
C LEU A 188 -33.18 10.56 -11.82
N ALA A 189 -33.45 11.75 -11.30
CA ALA A 189 -34.70 12.46 -11.54
C ALA A 189 -34.90 12.88 -13.00
N LYS A 190 -33.81 13.02 -13.76
CA LYS A 190 -33.82 13.33 -15.20
C LYS A 190 -33.88 12.07 -16.07
N GLY A 191 -33.83 10.88 -15.46
CA GLY A 191 -33.72 9.60 -16.16
C GLY A 191 -32.30 9.26 -16.63
N GLU A 192 -31.30 9.97 -16.14
CA GLU A 192 -29.89 9.76 -16.42
C GLU A 192 -29.26 8.86 -15.33
N ALA A 193 -28.31 8.01 -15.71
CA ALA A 193 -27.61 7.17 -14.75
C ALA A 193 -26.61 7.98 -13.90
N ILE A 194 -26.32 7.47 -12.71
CA ILE A 194 -25.08 7.82 -12.00
C ILE A 194 -24.03 6.83 -12.49
N ALA A 195 -22.96 7.32 -13.13
CA ALA A 195 -21.85 6.52 -13.62
C ALA A 195 -20.55 7.25 -13.33
N ALA A 196 -19.76 6.74 -12.41
CA ALA A 196 -18.49 7.36 -12.02
C ALA A 196 -17.43 6.34 -11.68
N ILE A 197 -16.17 6.69 -11.91
CA ILE A 197 -15.00 6.00 -11.39
C ILE A 197 -14.19 6.94 -10.49
N VAL A 198 -13.46 6.34 -9.56
CA VAL A 198 -12.54 7.02 -8.64
C VAL A 198 -11.21 6.29 -8.66
N PRO A 199 -10.31 6.62 -9.60
CA PRO A 199 -8.95 6.07 -9.64
C PRO A 199 -8.06 6.92 -8.74
N ASP A 200 -7.71 6.43 -7.55
CA ASP A 200 -6.93 7.22 -6.60
C ASP A 200 -6.12 6.35 -5.64
N ARG A 201 -5.33 7.05 -4.83
CA ARG A 201 -4.42 6.48 -3.83
C ARG A 201 -5.18 5.98 -2.61
N VAL A 202 -4.73 4.86 -2.07
CA VAL A 202 -5.24 4.25 -0.85
C VAL A 202 -4.10 3.79 0.04
N PHE A 203 -4.39 3.57 1.33
CA PHE A 203 -3.39 3.32 2.34
C PHE A 203 -3.79 2.14 3.22
N ARG A 204 -2.89 1.16 3.39
CA ARG A 204 -3.10 0.01 4.28
C ARG A 204 -1.90 -0.21 5.17
N ASN A 205 -2.16 -0.50 6.43
CA ASN A 205 -1.12 -0.81 7.41
C ASN A 205 -0.79 -2.31 7.35
N GLU A 206 -0.12 -2.72 6.27
CA GLU A 206 0.27 -4.11 6.01
C GLU A 206 1.80 -4.24 6.03
N ASP A 207 2.30 -5.47 6.20
CA ASP A 207 3.73 -5.75 6.06
C ASP A 207 4.16 -5.61 4.59
N LEU A 208 5.29 -4.94 4.37
CA LEU A 208 5.84 -4.70 3.03
C LEU A 208 6.46 -5.95 2.44
N ASP A 209 6.00 -6.35 1.25
CA ASP A 209 6.60 -7.42 0.46
C ASP A 209 6.52 -7.13 -1.05
N ALA A 210 6.79 -8.11 -1.90
CA ALA A 210 6.75 -7.93 -3.35
C ALA A 210 5.32 -7.72 -3.91
N ARG A 211 4.27 -7.91 -3.10
CA ARG A 211 2.86 -7.85 -3.49
C ARG A 211 2.04 -6.84 -2.68
N HIS A 212 2.58 -6.39 -1.53
CA HIS A 212 1.92 -5.49 -0.58
C HIS A 212 2.77 -4.26 -0.35
N GLU A 213 2.14 -3.10 -0.48
CA GLU A 213 2.70 -1.79 -0.20
C GLU A 213 1.73 -1.00 0.68
N HIS A 214 2.25 -0.12 1.54
CA HIS A 214 1.41 0.75 2.38
C HIS A 214 0.56 1.71 1.56
N THR A 215 1.07 2.13 0.42
CA THR A 215 0.45 3.08 -0.49
C THR A 215 0.33 2.43 -1.86
N PHE A 216 -0.87 2.39 -2.39
CA PHE A 216 -1.11 1.85 -3.73
C PHE A 216 -2.32 2.55 -4.37
N TYR A 217 -2.57 2.30 -5.64
CA TYR A 217 -3.69 2.90 -6.36
C TYR A 217 -4.80 1.89 -6.61
N GLN A 218 -6.03 2.37 -6.46
CA GLN A 218 -7.22 1.57 -6.69
C GLN A 218 -8.20 2.36 -7.57
N VAL A 219 -8.90 1.70 -8.47
CA VAL A 219 -10.06 2.26 -9.15
C VAL A 219 -11.32 1.65 -8.56
N GLU A 220 -12.18 2.50 -8.06
CA GLU A 220 -13.56 2.20 -7.69
C GLU A 220 -14.47 2.63 -8.84
N GLY A 221 -15.51 1.86 -9.11
CA GLY A 221 -16.55 2.26 -10.04
C GLY A 221 -17.93 2.04 -9.48
N VAL A 222 -18.84 2.98 -9.72
CA VAL A 222 -20.25 2.89 -9.36
C VAL A 222 -21.15 3.22 -10.56
N TYR A 223 -22.23 2.44 -10.70
CA TYR A 223 -23.24 2.69 -11.68
C TYR A 223 -24.62 2.47 -11.07
N VAL A 224 -25.52 3.46 -11.14
CA VAL A 224 -26.88 3.38 -10.60
C VAL A 224 -27.89 3.92 -11.62
N ALA A 225 -28.92 3.12 -11.91
CA ALA A 225 -30.05 3.50 -12.75
C ALA A 225 -31.24 2.58 -12.46
N LYS A 226 -32.38 2.79 -13.15
CA LYS A 226 -33.50 1.85 -13.11
C LYS A 226 -33.17 0.54 -13.82
N GLY A 227 -33.47 -0.59 -13.17
CA GLY A 227 -33.39 -1.92 -13.77
C GLY A 227 -31.98 -2.46 -13.99
N VAL A 228 -30.97 -1.89 -13.35
CA VAL A 228 -29.59 -2.40 -13.38
C VAL A 228 -29.52 -3.78 -12.72
N ASN A 229 -28.76 -4.69 -13.32
CA ASN A 229 -28.63 -6.06 -12.83
C ASN A 229 -27.20 -6.59 -12.98
N VAL A 230 -26.93 -7.80 -12.48
CA VAL A 230 -25.62 -8.45 -12.50
C VAL A 230 -25.06 -8.59 -13.94
N GLY A 231 -25.92 -8.79 -14.93
CA GLY A 231 -25.49 -8.86 -16.33
C GLY A 231 -24.85 -7.55 -16.82
N ASN A 232 -25.36 -6.40 -16.37
CA ASN A 232 -24.77 -5.10 -16.69
C ASN A 232 -23.38 -4.95 -16.01
N LEU A 233 -23.24 -5.38 -14.76
CA LEU A 233 -21.95 -5.39 -14.06
C LEU A 233 -20.92 -6.23 -14.83
N ILE A 234 -21.26 -7.48 -15.16
CA ILE A 234 -20.35 -8.40 -15.86
C ILE A 234 -19.94 -7.83 -17.22
N ALA A 235 -20.89 -7.31 -17.99
CA ALA A 235 -20.64 -6.72 -19.31
C ALA A 235 -19.70 -5.51 -19.21
N THR A 236 -19.94 -4.61 -18.24
CA THR A 236 -19.09 -3.42 -18.01
C THR A 236 -17.66 -3.81 -17.69
N LEU A 237 -17.45 -4.74 -16.77
CA LEU A 237 -16.11 -5.18 -16.37
C LEU A 237 -15.40 -5.97 -17.48
N GLN A 238 -16.13 -6.79 -18.21
CA GLN A 238 -15.57 -7.52 -19.35
C GLN A 238 -15.10 -6.57 -20.45
N GLU A 239 -15.90 -5.57 -20.80
CA GLU A 239 -15.55 -4.55 -21.79
C GLU A 239 -14.33 -3.75 -21.36
N PHE A 240 -14.30 -3.27 -20.11
CA PHE A 240 -13.15 -2.58 -19.55
C PHE A 240 -11.87 -3.39 -19.67
N LEU A 241 -11.88 -4.65 -19.22
CA LEU A 241 -10.66 -5.47 -19.18
C LEU A 241 -10.22 -5.91 -20.59
N GLN A 242 -11.14 -6.15 -21.52
CA GLN A 242 -10.81 -6.44 -22.91
C GLN A 242 -10.14 -5.25 -23.59
N GLU A 243 -10.67 -4.05 -23.38
CA GLU A 243 -10.08 -2.81 -23.91
C GLU A 243 -8.72 -2.52 -23.26
N TYR A 244 -8.61 -2.72 -21.95
CA TYR A 244 -7.36 -2.50 -21.19
C TYR A 244 -6.22 -3.41 -21.66
N TYR A 245 -6.49 -4.69 -21.85
CA TYR A 245 -5.49 -5.67 -22.29
C TYR A 245 -5.41 -5.82 -23.82
N GLY A 246 -6.32 -5.22 -24.57
CA GLY A 246 -6.37 -5.31 -26.03
C GLY A 246 -6.66 -6.73 -26.55
N LYS A 247 -7.37 -7.55 -25.77
CA LYS A 247 -7.63 -8.96 -26.05
C LYS A 247 -9.06 -9.36 -25.66
N LYS A 248 -9.65 -10.27 -26.42
CA LYS A 248 -10.87 -10.94 -25.99
C LYS A 248 -10.56 -11.88 -24.83
N LEU A 249 -11.25 -11.69 -23.70
CA LEU A 249 -11.06 -12.43 -22.47
C LEU A 249 -12.35 -13.10 -22.03
N ASP A 250 -12.25 -14.34 -21.57
CA ASP A 250 -13.35 -15.00 -20.89
C ASP A 250 -13.38 -14.56 -19.43
N VAL A 251 -14.57 -14.41 -18.88
CA VAL A 251 -14.79 -13.95 -17.52
C VAL A 251 -15.61 -14.96 -16.73
N ARG A 252 -15.38 -15.03 -15.44
CA ARG A 252 -16.21 -15.74 -14.49
C ARG A 252 -16.34 -14.95 -13.19
N VAL A 253 -17.45 -15.15 -12.49
CA VAL A 253 -17.68 -14.57 -11.18
C VAL A 253 -17.81 -15.69 -10.16
N ASN A 254 -17.13 -15.56 -9.02
CA ASN A 254 -17.23 -16.46 -7.89
C ASN A 254 -18.04 -15.73 -6.81
N PRO A 255 -18.98 -16.41 -6.11
CA PRO A 255 -19.66 -15.81 -4.98
C PRO A 255 -18.65 -15.37 -3.90
N PHE A 256 -18.86 -14.18 -3.36
CA PHE A 256 -18.05 -13.64 -2.29
C PHE A 256 -18.92 -12.84 -1.31
N TYR A 257 -18.33 -12.25 -0.30
CA TYR A 257 -19.07 -11.42 0.66
C TYR A 257 -18.37 -10.07 0.88
N PHE A 258 -19.12 -9.00 0.63
CA PHE A 258 -18.79 -7.65 1.07
C PHE A 258 -20.02 -7.03 1.74
N PRO A 259 -19.88 -6.29 2.85
CA PRO A 259 -21.02 -5.66 3.54
C PRO A 259 -21.79 -4.66 2.67
N PHE A 260 -21.13 -4.03 1.71
CA PHE A 260 -21.67 -2.97 0.86
C PHE A 260 -22.25 -3.44 -0.47
N THR A 261 -22.19 -4.75 -0.77
CA THR A 261 -22.78 -5.33 -1.98
C THR A 261 -23.58 -6.60 -1.67
N GLU A 262 -24.69 -6.82 -2.42
CA GLU A 262 -25.55 -8.01 -2.33
C GLU A 262 -26.31 -8.23 -3.65
N PRO A 263 -25.99 -9.29 -4.42
CA PRO A 263 -24.90 -10.25 -4.23
C PRO A 263 -23.53 -9.66 -4.47
N SER A 264 -22.53 -10.26 -3.82
CA SER A 264 -21.11 -9.92 -3.97
C SER A 264 -20.38 -10.99 -4.74
N PHE A 265 -19.35 -10.59 -5.49
CA PHE A 265 -18.56 -11.48 -6.33
C PHE A 265 -17.08 -11.10 -6.31
N GLU A 266 -16.24 -12.12 -6.45
CA GLU A 266 -14.90 -11.98 -7.01
C GLU A 266 -14.97 -12.17 -8.52
N PHE A 267 -14.41 -11.22 -9.26
CA PHE A 267 -14.36 -11.25 -10.71
C PHE A 267 -13.01 -11.79 -11.17
N ALA A 268 -13.04 -12.87 -11.93
CA ALA A 268 -11.87 -13.48 -12.51
C ALA A 268 -11.93 -13.45 -14.04
N LEU A 269 -10.75 -13.30 -14.64
CA LEU A 269 -10.59 -13.35 -16.08
C LEU A 269 -9.64 -14.47 -16.50
N SER A 270 -9.80 -14.97 -17.71
CA SER A 270 -8.84 -15.86 -18.35
C SER A 270 -7.49 -15.14 -18.46
N CYS A 271 -6.41 -15.83 -18.10
CA CYS A 271 -5.09 -15.20 -18.06
C CYS A 271 -4.70 -14.61 -19.43
N PRO A 272 -4.51 -13.28 -19.54
CA PRO A 272 -4.20 -12.63 -20.81
C PRO A 272 -2.78 -12.94 -21.32
N PHE A 273 -1.94 -13.58 -20.49
CA PHE A 273 -0.53 -13.86 -20.79
C PHE A 273 -0.29 -15.28 -21.28
N CYS A 274 -0.96 -16.27 -20.72
CA CYS A 274 -0.76 -17.68 -21.10
C CYS A 274 -2.01 -18.32 -21.71
N GLU A 275 -3.16 -17.68 -21.65
CA GLU A 275 -4.42 -18.20 -22.16
C GLU A 275 -4.75 -19.64 -21.65
N GLY A 276 -4.32 -19.95 -20.43
CA GLY A 276 -4.46 -21.28 -19.84
C GLY A 276 -3.54 -22.37 -20.44
N LYS A 277 -2.59 -22.00 -21.28
CA LYS A 277 -1.75 -22.97 -22.04
C LYS A 277 -0.38 -23.26 -21.39
N LYS A 278 0.03 -22.49 -20.35
CA LYS A 278 1.35 -22.66 -19.70
C LYS A 278 1.18 -23.06 -18.24
N PRO A 279 1.56 -24.30 -17.85
CA PRO A 279 1.43 -24.77 -16.48
C PRO A 279 2.37 -24.06 -15.48
N ASP A 280 3.41 -23.40 -15.97
CA ASP A 280 4.40 -22.64 -15.22
C ASP A 280 4.25 -21.11 -15.36
N CYS A 281 3.07 -20.64 -15.76
CA CYS A 281 2.79 -19.21 -15.86
C CYS A 281 2.91 -18.53 -14.51
N LYS A 282 3.86 -17.63 -14.35
CA LYS A 282 4.10 -16.90 -13.10
C LYS A 282 2.93 -15.99 -12.69
N VAL A 283 2.12 -15.54 -13.65
CA VAL A 283 1.01 -14.62 -13.38
C VAL A 283 -0.21 -15.33 -12.81
N CYS A 284 -0.62 -16.47 -13.39
CA CYS A 284 -1.78 -17.24 -12.93
C CYS A 284 -1.39 -18.55 -12.22
N SER A 285 -0.11 -18.78 -11.93
CA SER A 285 0.39 -20.01 -11.28
C SER A 285 -0.04 -21.30 -12.00
N GLY A 286 -0.25 -21.24 -13.30
CA GLY A 286 -0.69 -22.35 -14.13
C GLY A 286 -2.20 -22.61 -14.13
N GLU A 287 -2.98 -21.89 -13.34
CA GLU A 287 -4.45 -22.08 -13.22
C GLU A 287 -5.23 -21.59 -14.45
N GLY A 288 -4.63 -20.72 -15.25
CA GLY A 288 -5.26 -20.13 -16.43
C GLY A 288 -6.28 -19.02 -16.12
N TRP A 289 -6.52 -18.75 -14.86
CA TRP A 289 -7.44 -17.71 -14.37
C TRP A 289 -6.76 -16.78 -13.38
N ILE A 290 -7.21 -15.53 -13.34
CA ILE A 290 -6.70 -14.52 -12.40
C ILE A 290 -7.91 -13.88 -11.72
N GLU A 291 -8.00 -14.03 -10.40
CA GLU A 291 -8.89 -13.24 -9.57
C GLU A 291 -8.35 -11.82 -9.47
N LEU A 292 -9.13 -10.85 -9.94
CA LEU A 292 -8.62 -9.51 -10.20
C LEU A 292 -9.24 -8.45 -9.32
N LEU A 293 -10.57 -8.52 -9.10
CA LEU A 293 -11.30 -7.47 -8.42
C LEU A 293 -12.54 -7.99 -7.69
N GLY A 294 -12.92 -7.24 -6.65
CA GLY A 294 -14.20 -7.41 -5.97
C GLY A 294 -15.29 -6.56 -6.62
N CYS A 295 -16.50 -7.12 -6.74
CA CYS A 295 -17.63 -6.39 -7.29
C CYS A 295 -18.97 -6.93 -6.77
N GLY A 296 -20.06 -6.23 -7.05
CA GLY A 296 -21.40 -6.70 -6.70
C GLY A 296 -22.46 -5.65 -6.96
N MET A 297 -23.72 -6.06 -6.70
CA MET A 297 -24.83 -5.11 -6.70
C MET A 297 -24.78 -4.29 -5.41
N ILE A 298 -24.94 -2.99 -5.53
CA ILE A 298 -24.88 -2.08 -4.36
C ILE A 298 -25.97 -2.47 -3.35
N HIS A 299 -25.57 -2.68 -2.09
CA HIS A 299 -26.50 -3.03 -1.03
C HIS A 299 -27.56 -1.94 -0.83
N PRO A 300 -28.84 -2.30 -0.61
CA PRO A 300 -29.92 -1.32 -0.41
C PRO A 300 -29.63 -0.26 0.67
N ASN A 301 -28.92 -0.62 1.74
CA ASN A 301 -28.56 0.32 2.79
C ASN A 301 -27.55 1.38 2.33
N VAL A 302 -26.65 1.05 1.41
CA VAL A 302 -25.71 2.00 0.80
C VAL A 302 -26.46 3.03 -0.06
N LEU A 303 -27.43 2.57 -0.86
CA LEU A 303 -28.31 3.47 -1.62
C LEU A 303 -29.12 4.39 -0.70
N LYS A 304 -29.71 3.84 0.37
CA LYS A 304 -30.45 4.64 1.37
C LYS A 304 -29.57 5.68 2.06
N ALA A 305 -28.31 5.33 2.39
CA ALA A 305 -27.35 6.26 2.98
C ALA A 305 -27.02 7.45 2.06
N ALA A 306 -27.27 7.30 0.75
CA ALA A 306 -27.13 8.34 -0.27
C ALA A 306 -28.48 8.96 -0.71
N ASP A 307 -29.55 8.74 0.07
CA ASP A 307 -30.92 9.23 -0.20
C ASP A 307 -31.53 8.71 -1.49
N ILE A 308 -31.11 7.53 -1.98
CA ILE A 308 -31.62 6.86 -3.18
C ILE A 308 -32.60 5.74 -2.76
N ASP A 309 -33.82 5.73 -3.35
CA ASP A 309 -34.79 4.66 -3.09
C ASP A 309 -34.39 3.34 -3.77
N PRO A 310 -34.04 2.29 -3.01
CA PRO A 310 -33.63 1.01 -3.57
C PRO A 310 -34.78 0.19 -4.18
N ASN A 311 -36.04 0.61 -4.01
CA ASN A 311 -37.16 0.00 -4.71
C ASN A 311 -37.31 0.50 -6.14
N GLU A 312 -36.79 1.70 -6.42
CA GLU A 312 -36.86 2.34 -7.73
C GLU A 312 -35.56 2.19 -8.53
N TYR A 313 -34.43 2.24 -7.83
CA TYR A 313 -33.10 2.21 -8.43
C TYR A 313 -32.26 1.06 -7.91
N THR A 314 -31.48 0.46 -8.79
CA THR A 314 -30.47 -0.53 -8.49
C THR A 314 -29.13 -0.09 -9.07
N GLY A 315 -28.05 -0.68 -8.60
CA GLY A 315 -26.73 -0.31 -9.11
C GLY A 315 -25.71 -1.38 -8.82
N PHE A 316 -24.54 -1.24 -9.40
CA PHE A 316 -23.39 -2.07 -9.12
C PHE A 316 -22.18 -1.21 -8.74
N ALA A 317 -21.25 -1.84 -8.00
CA ALA A 317 -19.96 -1.27 -7.69
C ALA A 317 -18.87 -2.32 -7.89
N PHE A 318 -17.65 -1.83 -8.13
CA PHE A 318 -16.46 -2.67 -8.25
C PHE A 318 -15.22 -1.90 -7.78
N GLY A 319 -14.23 -2.63 -7.23
CA GLY A 319 -12.94 -2.08 -6.82
C GLY A 319 -11.79 -2.93 -7.31
N CYS A 320 -10.82 -2.31 -8.00
CA CYS A 320 -9.66 -2.99 -8.57
C CYS A 320 -8.36 -2.27 -8.21
N GLY A 321 -7.35 -3.01 -7.75
CA GLY A 321 -5.99 -2.48 -7.56
C GLY A 321 -5.32 -2.17 -8.89
N ILE A 322 -5.00 -0.89 -9.13
CA ILE A 322 -4.35 -0.43 -10.38
C ILE A 322 -2.92 -0.97 -10.45
N ASP A 323 -2.17 -0.91 -9.35
CA ASP A 323 -0.80 -1.44 -9.28
C ASP A 323 -0.74 -2.89 -9.78
N ARG A 324 -1.69 -3.72 -9.35
CA ARG A 324 -1.76 -5.11 -9.79
C ARG A 324 -2.05 -5.24 -11.28
N LEU A 325 -2.93 -4.40 -11.84
CA LEU A 325 -3.18 -4.36 -13.29
C LEU A 325 -1.91 -4.02 -14.06
N VAL A 326 -1.18 -3.01 -13.58
CA VAL A 326 0.06 -2.52 -14.20
C VAL A 326 1.19 -3.56 -14.08
N MET A 327 1.38 -4.14 -12.88
CA MET A 327 2.34 -5.23 -12.67
C MET A 327 2.10 -6.38 -13.65
N MET A 328 0.87 -6.82 -13.78
CA MET A 328 0.51 -7.89 -14.70
C MET A 328 0.76 -7.49 -16.16
N LYS A 329 0.37 -6.28 -16.55
CA LYS A 329 0.50 -5.81 -17.94
C LYS A 329 1.95 -5.74 -18.39
N TYR A 330 2.84 -5.28 -17.55
CA TYR A 330 4.26 -5.05 -17.88
C TYR A 330 5.20 -6.14 -17.36
N GLY A 331 4.68 -7.14 -16.65
CA GLY A 331 5.50 -8.23 -16.08
C GLY A 331 6.39 -7.78 -14.92
N ILE A 332 5.93 -6.79 -14.14
CA ILE A 332 6.64 -6.27 -12.97
C ILE A 332 6.43 -7.25 -11.82
N GLU A 333 7.52 -7.73 -11.21
CA GLU A 333 7.47 -8.78 -10.18
C GLU A 333 7.35 -8.23 -8.75
N ASP A 334 7.63 -6.93 -8.54
CA ASP A 334 7.69 -6.31 -7.22
C ASP A 334 7.01 -4.94 -7.22
N VAL A 335 5.93 -4.79 -6.45
CA VAL A 335 5.14 -3.55 -6.36
C VAL A 335 5.95 -2.37 -5.84
N ARG A 336 6.96 -2.61 -4.99
CA ARG A 336 7.81 -1.57 -4.40
C ARG A 336 8.63 -0.79 -5.43
N HIS A 337 8.74 -1.28 -6.65
CA HIS A 337 9.39 -0.53 -7.74
C HIS A 337 8.64 0.76 -8.09
N PHE A 338 7.31 0.80 -7.92
CA PHE A 338 6.53 2.00 -8.22
C PHE A 338 6.87 3.17 -7.31
N GLU A 339 7.16 2.92 -6.02
CA GLU A 339 7.46 3.96 -5.03
C GLU A 339 8.98 4.14 -4.79
N SER A 340 9.84 3.37 -5.49
CA SER A 340 11.26 3.33 -5.19
C SER A 340 12.06 4.53 -5.71
N GLY A 341 11.54 5.34 -6.63
CA GLY A 341 12.27 6.44 -7.28
C GLY A 341 13.48 5.99 -8.10
N LYS A 342 13.60 4.71 -8.46
CA LYS A 342 14.71 4.18 -9.27
C LYS A 342 14.56 4.61 -10.72
N LEU A 343 15.45 5.48 -11.20
CA LEU A 343 15.40 5.97 -12.58
C LEU A 343 15.54 4.85 -13.60
N ASP A 344 16.44 3.89 -13.38
CA ASP A 344 16.61 2.73 -14.26
C ASP A 344 15.32 1.91 -14.46
N PHE A 345 14.42 1.93 -13.47
CA PHE A 345 13.10 1.33 -13.60
C PHE A 345 12.17 2.22 -14.42
N LEU A 346 12.11 3.51 -14.09
CA LEU A 346 11.20 4.47 -14.73
C LEU A 346 11.55 4.71 -16.21
N GLU A 347 12.82 4.66 -16.58
CA GLU A 347 13.29 4.83 -17.97
C GLU A 347 12.88 3.69 -18.93
N GLN A 348 12.25 2.63 -18.41
CA GLN A 348 11.74 1.50 -19.21
C GLN A 348 10.34 1.74 -19.80
N PHE A 349 9.68 2.83 -19.40
CA PHE A 349 8.28 3.13 -19.76
C PHE A 349 8.12 4.38 -20.63
#